data_01b258d710163485070bf7f670908308
#
_entry.id   01b258d710163485070bf7f670908308
#
_cell.length_a   1.000
_cell.length_b   1.000
_cell.length_c   1.000
_cell.angle_alpha   90.00
_cell.angle_beta   90.00
_cell.angle_gamma   90.00
#
_symmetry.space_group_name_H-M   'P 1'
#
loop_
_entity.id
_entity.type
_entity.pdbx_description
1 polymer ?
#
loop_
_entity_poly.entity_id
_entity_poly.type
_entity_poly.pdbx_seq_one_letter_code
_entity_poly.pdbx_strand_id
1 'polypeptide(L)'
;MTSPTEPSRSRRVAAIALAAVAMGALMPRAQAAPKKQRCPAGMVGVSGRFCIDAVEASLDVVDAKGRTLRRHSPYQTVATETRVVARARRGVVPQAYVSQEQAAAACEAAGKRLCSDDERPSACRGRTPSLYPYGDEHAAGRCNDKGVSPLRVLHGAAEGLEVFGIDAMNDPRLNQIAGTVARTGQFKRCKSSVGAYDMVGNLHEWTADSGGTFRGGYYLDNEINGRGCDYVTKAHNTKYRDYSVGFRCCKGGKAAPSKTTNDKTTKDKTQKQATRTHVVESGQTLSGIAQRFGSSVDAICAANGIDKQAPIVPGQALVIPE
;
A
#
# COMPACT_ATOMS: atom_id res chain seq x y z
N MET A 1 -44.83 -102.69 0.42
CA MET A 1 -44.49 -102.06 -0.84
C MET A 1 -43.42 -101.13 -0.55
N THR A 2 -42.24 -101.42 -0.99
CA THR A 2 -40.93 -101.05 -0.51
C THR A 2 -40.42 -99.77 -1.19
N SER A 3 -39.97 -98.80 -0.41
CA SER A 3 -39.20 -97.70 -0.90
C SER A 3 -37.70 -98.00 -0.72
N PRO A 4 -36.85 -97.60 -1.66
CA PRO A 4 -35.41 -97.76 -1.49
C PRO A 4 -34.76 -96.46 -0.95
N THR A 5 -33.77 -96.65 -0.13
CA THR A 5 -32.91 -95.72 0.54
C THR A 5 -31.85 -95.14 -0.41
N GLU A 6 -31.61 -93.81 -0.35
CA GLU A 6 -30.55 -93.13 -1.04
C GLU A 6 -29.34 -92.81 -0.10
N PRO A 7 -28.10 -92.81 -0.61
CA PRO A 7 -26.94 -92.62 0.24
C PRO A 7 -26.52 -91.17 0.45
N SER A 8 -26.11 -90.89 1.67
CA SER A 8 -25.54 -89.65 2.20
C SER A 8 -24.30 -89.18 1.44
N ARG A 9 -24.30 -87.92 0.87
CA ARG A 9 -23.11 -87.22 0.38
C ARG A 9 -22.58 -86.29 1.46
N SER A 10 -21.42 -86.66 1.94
CA SER A 10 -20.58 -85.76 2.80
C SER A 10 -20.18 -84.49 2.07
N ARG A 11 -20.61 -83.32 2.56
CA ARG A 11 -20.15 -82.02 2.11
C ARG A 11 -18.96 -81.59 2.95
N ARG A 12 -17.80 -81.53 2.33
CA ARG A 12 -16.62 -80.88 2.90
C ARG A 12 -16.87 -79.35 2.89
N VAL A 13 -16.90 -78.75 4.07
CA VAL A 13 -16.98 -77.28 4.25
C VAL A 13 -15.55 -76.72 4.17
N ALA A 14 -15.25 -75.99 3.12
CA ALA A 14 -14.00 -75.25 3.00
C ALA A 14 -14.14 -73.99 3.85
N ALA A 15 -13.30 -73.83 4.87
CA ALA A 15 -13.19 -72.59 5.66
C ALA A 15 -12.41 -71.60 4.86
N ILE A 16 -13.09 -70.48 4.43
CA ILE A 16 -12.48 -69.33 3.83
C ILE A 16 -12.06 -68.38 4.99
N ALA A 17 -10.76 -68.28 5.21
CA ALA A 17 -10.20 -67.30 6.14
C ALA A 17 -10.31 -65.86 5.50
N LEU A 18 -11.17 -65.00 6.03
CA LEU A 18 -11.20 -63.58 5.71
C LEU A 18 -10.03 -62.91 6.45
N ALA A 19 -9.03 -62.49 5.69
CA ALA A 19 -8.01 -61.56 6.18
C ALA A 19 -8.62 -60.16 6.25
N ALA A 20 -8.87 -59.64 7.44
CA ALA A 20 -9.28 -58.27 7.67
C ALA A 20 -8.06 -57.37 7.50
N VAL A 21 -7.98 -56.64 6.35
CA VAL A 21 -7.01 -55.55 6.14
C VAL A 21 -7.51 -54.35 6.95
N ALA A 22 -6.86 -54.07 8.07
CA ALA A 22 -7.09 -52.85 8.85
C ALA A 22 -6.56 -51.65 8.06
N MET A 23 -7.42 -50.95 7.32
CA MET A 23 -7.14 -49.62 6.79
C MET A 23 -7.07 -48.65 7.97
N GLY A 24 -5.86 -48.35 8.44
CA GLY A 24 -5.59 -47.30 9.37
C GLY A 24 -5.94 -45.95 8.70
N ALA A 25 -7.10 -45.38 9.03
CA ALA A 25 -7.46 -44.03 8.63
C ALA A 25 -6.46 -43.07 9.30
N LEU A 26 -5.52 -42.52 8.51
CA LEU A 26 -4.72 -41.37 8.92
C LEU A 26 -5.70 -40.18 9.14
N MET A 27 -6.05 -39.94 10.39
CA MET A 27 -6.78 -38.73 10.75
C MET A 27 -5.89 -37.51 10.41
N PRO A 28 -6.40 -36.52 9.67
CA PRO A 28 -5.65 -35.29 9.42
C PRO A 28 -5.35 -34.65 10.77
N ARG A 29 -4.07 -34.45 11.05
CA ARG A 29 -3.58 -33.78 12.25
C ARG A 29 -4.19 -32.37 12.25
N ALA A 30 -5.05 -32.10 13.22
CA ALA A 30 -5.65 -30.78 13.40
C ALA A 30 -4.53 -29.73 13.44
N GLN A 31 -4.48 -28.88 12.44
CA GLN A 31 -3.53 -27.75 12.42
C GLN A 31 -3.87 -26.85 13.61
N ALA A 32 -2.91 -26.67 14.50
CA ALA A 32 -3.06 -25.78 15.64
C ALA A 32 -3.50 -24.41 15.14
N ALA A 33 -4.57 -23.87 15.72
CA ALA A 33 -5.07 -22.54 15.39
C ALA A 33 -3.91 -21.52 15.46
N PRO A 34 -3.75 -20.63 14.46
CA PRO A 34 -2.65 -19.70 14.44
C PRO A 34 -2.66 -18.85 15.72
N LYS A 35 -1.56 -18.84 16.44
CA LYS A 35 -1.40 -18.03 17.67
C LYS A 35 -1.74 -16.58 17.32
N LYS A 36 -2.70 -16.00 18.04
CA LYS A 36 -3.13 -14.62 17.87
C LYS A 36 -1.91 -13.70 18.01
N GLN A 37 -1.47 -13.09 16.91
CA GLN A 37 -0.31 -12.21 16.90
C GLN A 37 -0.59 -11.01 17.81
N ARG A 38 0.23 -10.82 18.85
CA ARG A 38 0.16 -9.63 19.72
C ARG A 38 0.90 -8.49 19.03
N CYS A 39 0.15 -7.49 18.61
CA CYS A 39 0.74 -6.28 18.05
C CYS A 39 1.09 -5.28 19.15
N PRO A 40 2.14 -4.45 18.95
CA PRO A 40 2.45 -3.33 19.83
C PRO A 40 1.28 -2.36 19.97
N ALA A 41 1.30 -1.55 21.04
CA ALA A 41 0.31 -0.50 21.23
C ALA A 41 0.23 0.44 20.02
N GLY A 42 -0.98 0.83 19.63
CA GLY A 42 -1.24 1.66 18.46
C GLY A 42 -1.22 0.92 17.11
N MET A 43 -0.96 -0.39 17.12
CA MET A 43 -1.00 -1.24 15.92
C MET A 43 -2.13 -2.27 15.99
N VAL A 44 -2.59 -2.73 14.84
CA VAL A 44 -3.58 -3.81 14.68
C VAL A 44 -3.01 -4.97 13.89
N GLY A 45 -3.45 -6.19 14.22
CA GLY A 45 -3.00 -7.41 13.54
C GLY A 45 -3.78 -7.69 12.27
N VAL A 46 -3.09 -8.04 11.21
CA VAL A 46 -3.67 -8.40 9.92
C VAL A 46 -3.40 -9.87 9.64
N SER A 47 -4.47 -10.68 9.67
CA SER A 47 -4.47 -12.12 9.34
C SER A 47 -3.39 -12.96 10.04
N GLY A 48 -2.91 -12.55 11.23
CA GLY A 48 -1.82 -13.23 11.95
C GLY A 48 -0.45 -13.13 11.25
N ARG A 49 -0.31 -12.34 10.20
CA ARG A 49 0.92 -12.22 9.40
C ARG A 49 1.79 -11.03 9.79
N PHE A 50 1.19 -9.88 10.02
CA PHE A 50 1.87 -8.64 10.37
C PHE A 50 0.99 -7.72 11.21
N CYS A 51 1.61 -6.71 11.80
CA CYS A 51 0.94 -5.60 12.48
C CYS A 51 1.07 -4.34 11.62
N ILE A 52 0.01 -3.54 11.55
CA ILE A 52 -0.01 -2.24 10.89
C ILE A 52 -0.44 -1.17 11.87
N ASP A 53 0.10 0.04 11.76
CA ASP A 53 -0.36 1.18 12.55
C ASP A 53 -1.87 1.40 12.35
N ALA A 54 -2.60 1.54 13.45
CA ALA A 54 -4.05 1.67 13.41
C ALA A 54 -4.52 2.98 12.76
N VAL A 55 -3.65 3.96 12.66
CA VAL A 55 -3.85 5.26 12.03
C VAL A 55 -2.57 5.70 11.31
N GLU A 56 -2.66 6.70 10.45
CA GLU A 56 -1.52 7.33 9.78
C GLU A 56 -0.51 7.88 10.78
N ALA A 57 0.75 7.95 10.36
CA ALA A 57 1.85 8.36 11.22
C ALA A 57 1.91 9.88 11.45
N SER A 58 2.28 10.27 12.66
CA SER A 58 2.83 11.58 13.00
C SER A 58 4.30 11.43 13.36
N LEU A 59 5.07 12.52 13.39
CA LEU A 59 6.49 12.48 13.68
C LEU A 59 6.83 13.20 14.99
N ASP A 60 7.77 12.63 15.76
CA ASP A 60 8.48 13.28 16.83
C ASP A 60 9.92 13.55 16.40
N VAL A 61 10.41 14.75 16.64
CA VAL A 61 11.83 15.10 16.54
C VAL A 61 12.54 14.54 17.77
N VAL A 62 13.65 13.86 17.56
CA VAL A 62 14.42 13.22 18.64
C VAL A 62 15.88 13.66 18.62
N ASP A 63 16.52 13.62 19.80
CA ASP A 63 17.97 13.83 19.93
C ASP A 63 18.78 12.58 19.51
N ALA A 64 20.09 12.66 19.59
CA ALA A 64 20.99 11.56 19.25
C ALA A 64 20.78 10.30 20.11
N LYS A 65 20.18 10.44 21.30
CA LYS A 65 19.86 9.34 22.22
C LYS A 65 18.44 8.80 22.03
N GLY A 66 17.68 9.31 21.03
CA GLY A 66 16.31 8.91 20.75
C GLY A 66 15.26 9.52 21.70
N ARG A 67 15.61 10.49 22.54
CA ARG A 67 14.66 11.19 23.42
C ARG A 67 13.87 12.21 22.62
N THR A 68 12.55 12.20 22.76
CA THR A 68 11.66 13.16 22.10
C THR A 68 11.94 14.57 22.59
N LEU A 69 12.23 15.48 21.66
CA LEU A 69 12.42 16.91 21.90
C LEU A 69 11.11 17.67 21.69
N ARG A 70 10.42 17.40 20.62
CA ARG A 70 9.16 18.04 20.26
C ARG A 70 8.41 17.23 19.21
N ARG A 71 7.13 17.54 18.99
CA ARG A 71 6.42 17.04 17.81
C ARG A 71 6.89 17.79 16.56
N HIS A 72 7.08 17.09 15.45
CA HIS A 72 7.28 17.71 14.15
C HIS A 72 5.97 18.34 13.65
N SER A 73 6.04 19.43 12.93
CA SER A 73 4.87 20.05 12.30
C SER A 73 4.37 19.15 11.17
N PRO A 74 3.10 18.73 11.16
CA PRO A 74 2.56 17.91 10.07
C PRO A 74 2.43 18.65 8.75
N TYR A 75 2.62 19.95 8.77
CA TYR A 75 2.48 20.85 7.63
C TYR A 75 3.82 21.26 6.99
N GLN A 76 4.91 20.68 7.44
CA GLN A 76 6.25 21.03 6.98
C GLN A 76 7.01 19.79 6.50
N THR A 77 7.87 20.01 5.50
CA THR A 77 8.85 18.99 5.09
C THR A 77 9.84 18.70 6.22
N VAL A 78 10.30 17.45 6.29
CA VAL A 78 11.36 17.08 7.24
C VAL A 78 12.70 17.51 6.67
N ALA A 79 13.43 18.36 7.39
CA ALA A 79 14.79 18.75 6.99
C ALA A 79 15.77 17.55 7.11
N THR A 80 16.76 17.50 6.22
CA THR A 80 17.67 16.35 6.07
C THR A 80 18.39 15.98 7.37
N GLU A 81 18.77 16.97 8.18
CA GLU A 81 19.52 16.77 9.44
C GLU A 81 18.60 16.41 10.61
N THR A 82 17.28 16.49 10.41
CA THR A 82 16.30 16.26 11.49
C THR A 82 16.06 14.78 11.71
N ARG A 83 16.43 14.29 12.89
CA ARG A 83 16.08 12.93 13.30
C ARG A 83 14.65 12.87 13.77
N VAL A 84 13.87 12.00 13.15
CA VAL A 84 12.44 11.82 13.46
C VAL A 84 12.09 10.37 13.73
N VAL A 85 11.05 10.17 14.53
CA VAL A 85 10.51 8.85 14.88
C VAL A 85 9.00 8.84 14.59
N ALA A 86 8.54 7.82 13.88
CA ALA A 86 7.13 7.65 13.56
C ALA A 86 6.29 7.24 14.78
N ARG A 87 5.13 7.87 14.93
CA ARG A 87 4.16 7.60 15.99
C ARG A 87 2.73 7.47 15.44
N ALA A 88 2.07 6.37 15.71
CA ALA A 88 0.64 6.18 15.43
C ALA A 88 -0.19 6.79 16.57
N ARG A 89 -0.65 8.03 16.41
CA ARG A 89 -1.46 8.76 17.41
C ARG A 89 -2.83 9.07 16.83
N ARG A 90 -3.88 8.79 17.59
CA ARG A 90 -5.24 9.17 17.21
C ARG A 90 -5.53 10.62 17.55
N GLY A 91 -6.37 11.25 16.72
CA GLY A 91 -6.86 12.61 16.97
C GLY A 91 -5.82 13.71 16.70
N VAL A 92 -4.74 13.38 16.02
CA VAL A 92 -3.73 14.35 15.57
C VAL A 92 -3.74 14.47 14.05
N VAL A 93 -3.30 15.60 13.50
CA VAL A 93 -3.06 15.70 12.07
C VAL A 93 -1.87 14.81 11.74
N PRO A 94 -2.00 13.89 10.75
CA PRO A 94 -0.89 13.03 10.32
C PRO A 94 0.17 13.83 9.59
N GLN A 95 1.38 13.27 9.51
CA GLN A 95 2.49 13.89 8.79
C GLN A 95 2.25 13.79 7.29
N ALA A 96 2.12 14.93 6.63
CA ALA A 96 2.25 15.06 5.17
C ALA A 96 3.66 15.57 4.80
N TYR A 97 3.92 15.90 3.55
CA TYR A 97 5.18 16.49 3.06
C TYR A 97 6.42 15.63 3.39
N VAL A 98 6.28 14.33 3.31
CA VAL A 98 7.31 13.36 3.67
C VAL A 98 7.63 12.46 2.48
N SER A 99 8.92 12.24 2.20
CA SER A 99 9.35 11.31 1.16
C SER A 99 9.30 9.85 1.63
N GLN A 100 9.35 8.91 0.69
CA GLN A 100 9.40 7.47 1.01
C GLN A 100 10.62 7.15 1.88
N GLU A 101 11.79 7.72 1.54
CA GLU A 101 13.03 7.51 2.27
C GLU A 101 12.92 8.02 3.72
N GLN A 102 12.36 9.21 3.91
CA GLN A 102 12.14 9.79 5.24
C GLN A 102 11.10 8.98 6.05
N ALA A 103 10.04 8.53 5.39
CA ALA A 103 9.02 7.69 6.01
C ALA A 103 9.59 6.33 6.46
N ALA A 104 10.42 5.69 5.61
CA ALA A 104 11.10 4.46 5.94
C ALA A 104 12.02 4.64 7.15
N ALA A 105 12.89 5.64 7.13
CA ALA A 105 13.80 5.95 8.24
C ALA A 105 13.06 6.25 9.55
N ALA A 106 11.92 6.98 9.48
CA ALA A 106 11.10 7.27 10.65
C ALA A 106 10.42 6.02 11.24
N CYS A 107 9.97 5.09 10.37
CA CYS A 107 9.46 3.79 10.81
C CYS A 107 10.56 2.93 11.46
N GLU A 108 11.76 2.88 10.87
CA GLU A 108 12.90 2.14 11.41
C GLU A 108 13.32 2.68 12.77
N ALA A 109 13.38 3.99 12.93
CA ALA A 109 13.65 4.64 14.21
C ALA A 109 12.59 4.30 15.28
N ALA A 110 11.37 3.92 14.87
CA ALA A 110 10.30 3.43 15.75
C ALA A 110 10.36 1.91 16.01
N GLY A 111 11.39 1.19 15.53
CA GLY A 111 11.47 -0.27 15.58
C GLY A 111 10.40 -0.97 14.72
N LYS A 112 10.01 -0.33 13.65
CA LYS A 112 9.02 -0.75 12.65
C LYS A 112 9.65 -0.68 11.24
N ARG A 113 8.86 -0.78 10.20
CA ARG A 113 9.24 -0.55 8.80
C ARG A 113 8.07 0.07 8.04
N LEU A 114 8.30 0.62 6.86
CA LEU A 114 7.19 0.89 5.95
C LEU A 114 6.42 -0.40 5.65
N CYS A 115 5.11 -0.28 5.43
CA CYS A 115 4.30 -1.38 4.95
C CYS A 115 4.69 -1.73 3.52
N SER A 116 4.69 -3.03 3.17
CA SER A 116 4.85 -3.44 1.77
C SER A 116 3.63 -3.07 0.94
N ASP A 117 3.81 -3.12 -0.39
CA ASP A 117 2.75 -2.75 -1.33
C ASP A 117 1.50 -3.63 -1.18
N ASP A 118 1.63 -4.92 -0.83
CA ASP A 118 0.50 -5.85 -0.59
C ASP A 118 -0.06 -5.79 0.82
N GLU A 119 0.70 -5.35 1.80
CA GLU A 119 0.21 -5.24 3.19
C GLU A 119 -0.84 -4.13 3.33
N ARG A 120 -0.65 -3.03 2.61
CA ARG A 120 -1.54 -1.88 2.66
C ARG A 120 -2.97 -2.23 2.20
N PRO A 121 -3.22 -2.79 0.98
CA PRO A 121 -4.55 -3.21 0.56
C PRO A 121 -5.09 -4.37 1.40
N SER A 122 -4.24 -5.30 1.87
CA SER A 122 -4.67 -6.37 2.79
C SER A 122 -5.28 -5.84 4.08
N ALA A 123 -4.67 -4.80 4.67
CA ALA A 123 -5.19 -4.16 5.88
C ALA A 123 -6.45 -3.32 5.61
N CYS A 124 -6.53 -2.69 4.43
CA CYS A 124 -7.69 -1.92 3.98
C CYS A 124 -8.92 -2.81 3.83
N ARG A 125 -8.82 -3.87 3.03
CA ARG A 125 -9.90 -4.85 2.80
C ARG A 125 -10.28 -5.62 4.06
N GLY A 126 -9.34 -5.82 4.97
CA GLY A 126 -9.59 -6.44 6.26
C GLY A 126 -9.82 -7.95 6.20
N ARG A 127 -10.69 -8.49 7.08
CA ARG A 127 -10.95 -9.94 7.21
C ARG A 127 -11.81 -10.49 6.09
N THR A 128 -12.79 -9.73 5.67
CA THR A 128 -13.64 -10.05 4.53
C THR A 128 -13.22 -9.11 3.42
N PRO A 129 -12.64 -9.63 2.32
CA PRO A 129 -12.18 -8.78 1.22
C PRO A 129 -13.32 -7.88 0.73
N SER A 130 -13.08 -6.58 0.72
CA SER A 130 -14.02 -5.57 0.26
C SER A 130 -13.28 -4.46 -0.46
N LEU A 131 -13.99 -3.72 -1.34
CA LEU A 131 -13.40 -2.65 -2.14
C LEU A 131 -13.04 -1.42 -1.29
N TYR A 132 -13.83 -1.13 -0.26
CA TYR A 132 -13.57 -0.08 0.74
C TYR A 132 -13.37 -0.71 2.11
N PRO A 133 -12.78 -0.01 3.08
CA PRO A 133 -12.55 -0.56 4.42
C PRO A 133 -13.84 -0.93 5.16
N TYR A 134 -14.98 -0.53 4.62
CA TYR A 134 -16.31 -0.68 5.24
C TYR A 134 -17.33 -1.43 4.36
N GLY A 135 -16.95 -1.93 3.20
CA GLY A 135 -17.84 -2.65 2.24
C GLY A 135 -17.43 -2.46 0.79
N ASP A 136 -18.29 -2.87 -0.13
CA ASP A 136 -17.96 -2.88 -1.57
C ASP A 136 -18.40 -1.61 -2.31
N GLU A 137 -19.24 -0.79 -1.69
CA GLU A 137 -19.75 0.44 -2.28
C GLU A 137 -19.19 1.67 -1.60
N HIS A 138 -18.92 2.71 -2.42
CA HIS A 138 -18.53 4.00 -1.91
C HIS A 138 -19.67 4.65 -1.11
N ALA A 139 -19.36 5.14 0.08
CA ALA A 139 -20.30 5.88 0.92
C ALA A 139 -19.73 7.26 1.26
N ALA A 140 -20.25 8.29 0.60
CA ALA A 140 -19.80 9.67 0.75
C ALA A 140 -19.73 10.12 2.22
N GLY A 141 -18.64 10.80 2.60
CA GLY A 141 -18.40 11.28 3.96
C GLY A 141 -18.12 10.18 4.99
N ARG A 142 -17.97 8.94 4.55
CA ARG A 142 -17.54 7.85 5.42
C ARG A 142 -16.05 7.90 5.71
N CYS A 143 -15.28 8.25 4.69
CA CYS A 143 -13.85 8.59 4.75
C CYS A 143 -13.65 10.07 4.39
N ASN A 144 -12.46 10.59 4.61
CA ASN A 144 -12.06 11.92 4.14
C ASN A 144 -11.60 11.81 2.68
N ASP A 145 -12.53 11.87 1.74
CA ASP A 145 -12.30 11.62 0.31
C ASP A 145 -13.11 12.54 -0.62
N LYS A 146 -13.74 13.56 -0.05
CA LYS A 146 -14.52 14.60 -0.75
C LYS A 146 -14.14 15.99 -0.24
N GLY A 147 -12.84 16.21 -0.08
CA GLY A 147 -12.29 17.47 0.39
C GLY A 147 -12.25 18.56 -0.67
N VAL A 148 -11.61 19.65 -0.33
CA VAL A 148 -11.41 20.78 -1.22
C VAL A 148 -9.99 20.78 -1.81
N SER A 149 -9.84 21.28 -3.04
CA SER A 149 -8.53 21.47 -3.64
C SER A 149 -7.81 22.66 -2.98
N PRO A 150 -6.75 22.43 -2.18
CA PRO A 150 -6.06 23.50 -1.51
C PRO A 150 -5.32 24.41 -2.49
N LEU A 151 -4.84 23.86 -3.60
CA LEU A 151 -4.19 24.63 -4.65
C LEU A 151 -5.17 25.65 -5.27
N ARG A 152 -6.41 25.22 -5.54
CA ARG A 152 -7.45 26.13 -6.04
C ARG A 152 -7.85 27.21 -5.02
N VAL A 153 -7.87 26.85 -3.74
CA VAL A 153 -8.19 27.83 -2.67
C VAL A 153 -7.09 28.88 -2.54
N LEU A 154 -5.81 28.51 -2.63
CA LEU A 154 -4.70 29.46 -2.50
C LEU A 154 -4.40 30.24 -3.78
N HIS A 155 -4.53 29.60 -4.95
CA HIS A 155 -4.06 30.13 -6.23
C HIS A 155 -5.20 30.40 -7.23
N GLY A 156 -6.46 30.18 -6.83
CA GLY A 156 -7.62 30.38 -7.70
C GLY A 156 -7.66 29.39 -8.87
N ALA A 157 -7.98 29.90 -10.05
CA ALA A 157 -8.00 29.14 -11.29
C ALA A 157 -6.64 29.12 -12.02
N ALA A 158 -5.56 29.54 -11.35
CA ALA A 158 -4.22 29.49 -11.94
C ALA A 158 -3.88 28.05 -12.35
N GLU A 159 -3.29 27.90 -13.51
CA GLU A 159 -2.89 26.62 -14.10
C GLU A 159 -1.40 26.65 -14.43
N GLY A 160 -0.78 25.44 -14.49
CA GLY A 160 0.60 25.30 -14.89
C GLY A 160 1.58 25.08 -13.76
N LEU A 161 2.88 25.21 -14.06
CA LEU A 161 3.98 24.89 -13.15
C LEU A 161 4.02 25.72 -11.87
N GLU A 162 3.53 26.93 -11.92
CA GLU A 162 3.47 27.83 -10.75
C GLU A 162 2.61 27.24 -9.63
N VAL A 163 1.58 26.46 -9.98
CA VAL A 163 0.66 25.82 -9.03
C VAL A 163 1.03 24.38 -8.73
N PHE A 164 1.57 23.66 -9.71
CA PHE A 164 1.92 22.23 -9.60
C PHE A 164 3.43 21.99 -9.47
N GLY A 165 4.23 23.05 -9.37
CA GLY A 165 5.65 22.92 -9.07
C GLY A 165 5.90 22.42 -7.66
N ILE A 166 7.07 21.80 -7.45
CA ILE A 166 7.41 21.14 -6.18
C ILE A 166 7.33 22.11 -4.98
N ASP A 167 7.69 23.37 -5.15
CA ASP A 167 7.65 24.38 -4.09
C ASP A 167 6.20 24.74 -3.73
N ALA A 168 5.35 24.96 -4.73
CA ALA A 168 3.94 25.26 -4.52
C ALA A 168 3.21 24.08 -3.84
N MET A 169 3.48 22.84 -4.27
CA MET A 169 2.90 21.63 -3.68
C MET A 169 3.45 21.32 -2.27
N ASN A 170 4.54 21.96 -1.86
CA ASN A 170 5.08 21.86 -0.51
C ASN A 170 4.80 23.11 0.36
N ASP A 171 3.90 23.99 -0.07
CA ASP A 171 3.47 25.11 0.75
C ASP A 171 2.76 24.61 2.03
N PRO A 172 3.25 24.96 3.22
CA PRO A 172 2.69 24.48 4.49
C PRO A 172 1.25 24.92 4.73
N ARG A 173 0.76 25.97 4.03
CA ARG A 173 -0.60 26.48 4.15
C ARG A 173 -1.63 25.53 3.55
N LEU A 174 -1.27 24.69 2.58
CA LEU A 174 -2.19 23.82 1.84
C LEU A 174 -3.03 22.94 2.79
N ASN A 175 -2.39 22.22 3.68
CA ASN A 175 -3.08 21.34 4.62
C ASN A 175 -3.64 22.02 5.87
N GLN A 176 -3.55 23.35 5.95
CA GLN A 176 -4.19 24.15 6.99
C GLN A 176 -5.57 24.69 6.54
N ILE A 177 -5.90 24.51 5.26
CA ILE A 177 -7.20 24.90 4.70
C ILE A 177 -8.27 23.94 5.22
N ALA A 178 -9.42 24.51 5.61
CA ALA A 178 -10.56 23.70 6.05
C ALA A 178 -11.05 22.76 4.92
N GLY A 179 -11.38 21.53 5.25
CA GLY A 179 -11.80 20.54 4.27
C GLY A 179 -10.66 19.81 3.55
N THR A 180 -9.41 19.96 4.02
CA THR A 180 -8.24 19.20 3.56
C THR A 180 -7.95 18.02 4.51
N VAL A 181 -6.68 17.85 4.94
CA VAL A 181 -6.28 16.77 5.82
C VAL A 181 -7.04 16.79 7.15
N ALA A 182 -7.58 15.65 7.55
CA ALA A 182 -8.29 15.47 8.80
C ALA A 182 -7.39 14.87 9.88
N ARG A 183 -7.83 14.98 11.13
CA ARG A 183 -7.15 14.29 12.24
C ARG A 183 -7.35 12.79 12.13
N THR A 184 -6.31 12.01 12.41
CA THR A 184 -6.31 10.55 12.37
C THR A 184 -7.47 9.95 13.15
N GLY A 185 -8.28 9.08 12.50
CA GLY A 185 -9.46 8.45 13.07
C GLY A 185 -10.63 9.40 13.35
N GLN A 186 -10.64 10.61 12.78
CA GLN A 186 -11.75 11.55 12.85
C GLN A 186 -12.98 10.98 12.16
N PHE A 187 -12.80 10.36 11.02
CA PHE A 187 -13.85 9.65 10.29
C PHE A 187 -14.05 8.25 10.89
N LYS A 188 -14.79 8.19 11.99
CA LYS A 188 -14.96 6.98 12.82
C LYS A 188 -15.46 5.76 12.05
N ARG A 189 -16.17 5.96 10.93
CA ARG A 189 -16.72 4.92 10.07
C ARG A 189 -15.78 4.53 8.93
N CYS A 190 -14.70 5.27 8.68
CA CYS A 190 -13.60 4.93 7.79
C CYS A 190 -12.64 3.97 8.51
N LYS A 191 -13.11 2.75 8.75
CA LYS A 191 -12.40 1.77 9.56
C LYS A 191 -12.52 0.39 8.95
N SER A 192 -11.41 -0.28 8.72
CA SER A 192 -11.41 -1.66 8.26
C SER A 192 -11.77 -2.64 9.38
N SER A 193 -12.20 -3.85 8.99
CA SER A 193 -12.57 -4.90 9.94
C SER A 193 -11.42 -5.41 10.80
N VAL A 194 -10.15 -5.09 10.46
CA VAL A 194 -8.99 -5.34 11.33
C VAL A 194 -8.76 -4.23 12.34
N GLY A 195 -9.40 -3.08 12.17
CA GLY A 195 -9.33 -1.95 13.10
C GLY A 195 -8.42 -0.81 12.64
N ALA A 196 -7.92 -0.82 11.40
CA ALA A 196 -7.17 0.29 10.82
C ALA A 196 -8.13 1.36 10.31
N TYR A 197 -7.83 2.63 10.62
CA TYR A 197 -8.59 3.80 10.20
C TYR A 197 -7.91 4.49 9.02
N ASP A 198 -8.69 5.30 8.30
CA ASP A 198 -8.21 6.19 7.24
C ASP A 198 -7.39 5.42 6.16
N MET A 199 -7.86 4.18 5.89
CA MET A 199 -7.21 3.32 4.88
C MET A 199 -7.55 3.76 3.45
N VAL A 200 -8.51 4.65 3.28
CA VAL A 200 -8.93 5.29 2.03
C VAL A 200 -9.12 6.77 2.32
N GLY A 201 -8.61 7.61 1.45
CA GLY A 201 -8.64 9.06 1.61
C GLY A 201 -7.64 9.57 2.66
N ASN A 202 -7.84 10.77 3.11
CA ASN A 202 -7.01 11.57 3.99
C ASN A 202 -5.62 11.88 3.39
N LEU A 203 -4.65 10.99 3.50
CA LEU A 203 -3.36 11.10 2.80
C LEU A 203 -3.07 9.84 1.98
N HIS A 204 -2.46 10.00 0.82
CA HIS A 204 -1.73 8.91 0.19
C HIS A 204 -0.70 8.35 1.15
N GLU A 205 -0.44 7.07 1.10
CA GLU A 205 0.53 6.46 2.00
C GLU A 205 1.63 5.72 1.24
N TRP A 206 2.87 6.16 1.46
CA TRP A 206 4.03 5.47 0.95
C TRP A 206 4.06 4.00 1.35
N THR A 207 4.44 3.14 0.42
CA THR A 207 4.77 1.73 0.66
C THR A 207 6.27 1.49 0.51
N ALA A 208 6.76 0.33 0.95
CA ALA A 208 8.18 -0.04 0.85
C ALA A 208 8.58 -0.53 -0.56
N ASP A 209 7.78 -0.23 -1.57
CA ASP A 209 8.12 -0.56 -2.95
C ASP A 209 9.19 0.38 -3.50
N SER A 210 10.27 -0.18 -4.02
CA SER A 210 11.40 0.58 -4.57
C SER A 210 11.06 1.36 -5.85
N GLY A 211 9.91 1.08 -6.46
CA GLY A 211 9.37 1.80 -7.61
C GLY A 211 8.65 3.09 -7.26
N GLY A 212 8.62 3.48 -5.98
CA GLY A 212 7.97 4.72 -5.55
C GLY A 212 6.44 4.65 -5.62
N THR A 213 5.85 3.70 -4.88
CA THR A 213 4.41 3.48 -4.84
C THR A 213 3.79 4.07 -3.57
N PHE A 214 2.65 4.73 -3.72
CA PHE A 214 1.76 5.07 -2.62
C PHE A 214 0.32 4.68 -2.92
N ARG A 215 -0.48 4.45 -1.87
CA ARG A 215 -1.81 3.86 -1.93
C ARG A 215 -2.85 4.63 -1.13
N GLY A 216 -4.11 4.29 -1.39
CA GLY A 216 -5.27 4.66 -0.58
C GLY A 216 -5.98 5.93 -1.00
N GLY A 217 -5.44 6.69 -1.96
CA GLY A 217 -5.97 8.00 -2.30
C GLY A 217 -5.73 9.02 -1.18
N TYR A 218 -6.24 10.24 -1.34
CA TYR A 218 -6.12 11.31 -0.35
C TYR A 218 -7.46 12.04 -0.20
N TYR A 219 -7.51 13.10 0.58
CA TYR A 219 -8.78 13.76 0.91
C TYR A 219 -9.54 14.34 -0.29
N LEU A 220 -8.92 14.46 -1.46
CA LEU A 220 -9.58 14.95 -2.67
C LEU A 220 -9.96 13.85 -3.64
N ASP A 221 -9.25 12.72 -3.64
CA ASP A 221 -9.46 11.65 -4.61
C ASP A 221 -9.11 10.25 -4.07
N ASN A 222 -9.98 9.29 -4.36
CA ASN A 222 -9.78 7.87 -4.09
C ASN A 222 -10.26 6.96 -5.23
N GLU A 223 -10.42 7.51 -6.46
CA GLU A 223 -11.03 6.79 -7.59
C GLU A 223 -10.21 6.85 -8.88
N ILE A 224 -9.47 7.94 -9.15
CA ILE A 224 -8.75 8.17 -10.43
C ILE A 224 -7.74 7.04 -10.73
N ASN A 225 -7.00 6.59 -9.73
CA ASN A 225 -5.98 5.54 -9.87
C ASN A 225 -6.40 4.20 -9.25
N GLY A 226 -7.68 3.84 -9.38
CA GLY A 226 -8.28 2.66 -8.77
C GLY A 226 -9.18 3.01 -7.58
N ARG A 227 -10.21 2.20 -7.34
CA ARG A 227 -11.23 2.52 -6.35
C ARG A 227 -10.88 2.02 -4.96
N GLY A 228 -11.00 2.86 -3.96
CA GLY A 228 -10.92 2.48 -2.56
C GLY A 228 -9.61 1.79 -2.18
N CYS A 229 -9.67 0.56 -1.71
CA CYS A 229 -8.49 -0.22 -1.30
C CYS A 229 -7.54 -0.59 -2.45
N ASP A 230 -8.01 -0.51 -3.69
CA ASP A 230 -7.23 -0.79 -4.91
C ASP A 230 -6.49 0.44 -5.42
N TYR A 231 -6.78 1.62 -4.87
CA TYR A 231 -6.11 2.85 -5.28
C TYR A 231 -4.59 2.72 -5.18
N VAL A 232 -3.90 2.99 -6.28
CA VAL A 232 -2.44 2.89 -6.38
C VAL A 232 -1.88 3.92 -7.34
N THR A 233 -0.89 4.68 -6.88
CA THR A 233 -0.07 5.55 -7.73
C THR A 233 1.36 5.02 -7.70
N LYS A 234 1.97 4.88 -8.87
CA LYS A 234 3.28 4.26 -9.06
C LYS A 234 4.26 5.22 -9.72
N ALA A 235 5.53 4.83 -9.71
CA ALA A 235 6.61 5.49 -10.43
C ALA A 235 6.91 6.93 -9.97
N HIS A 236 6.64 7.23 -8.69
CA HIS A 236 7.18 8.44 -8.09
C HIS A 236 8.62 8.24 -7.63
N ASN A 237 9.42 9.28 -7.75
CA ASN A 237 10.75 9.29 -7.15
C ASN A 237 10.64 9.08 -5.63
N THR A 238 11.49 8.25 -5.04
CA THR A 238 11.49 7.95 -3.59
C THR A 238 11.76 9.17 -2.70
N LYS A 239 12.28 10.24 -3.29
CA LYS A 239 12.49 11.56 -2.66
C LYS A 239 11.33 12.54 -2.85
N TYR A 240 10.34 12.17 -3.69
CA TYR A 240 9.15 12.99 -3.89
C TYR A 240 8.39 13.16 -2.57
N ARG A 241 7.85 14.36 -2.38
CA ARG A 241 7.00 14.72 -1.24
C ARG A 241 6.09 15.88 -1.61
N ASP A 242 4.89 15.90 -1.07
CA ASP A 242 3.97 17.00 -1.18
C ASP A 242 2.90 16.97 -0.08
N TYR A 243 1.96 17.90 -0.18
CA TYR A 243 0.84 18.05 0.76
C TYR A 243 -0.09 16.84 0.85
N SER A 244 -0.13 15.99 -0.17
CA SER A 244 -1.09 14.89 -0.28
C SER A 244 -0.54 13.57 0.26
N VAL A 245 0.78 13.47 0.53
CA VAL A 245 1.46 12.20 0.78
C VAL A 245 1.97 12.10 2.20
N GLY A 246 1.51 11.07 2.91
CA GLY A 246 1.95 10.65 4.23
C GLY A 246 2.39 9.18 4.24
N PHE A 247 2.25 8.51 5.37
CA PHE A 247 2.64 7.12 5.53
C PHE A 247 2.07 6.49 6.79
N ARG A 248 2.20 5.17 6.91
CA ARG A 248 2.09 4.41 8.17
C ARG A 248 3.10 3.29 8.22
N CYS A 249 3.40 2.80 9.41
CA CYS A 249 4.37 1.74 9.61
C CYS A 249 3.70 0.37 9.82
N CYS A 250 4.46 -0.68 9.47
CA CYS A 250 4.16 -2.08 9.72
C CYS A 250 5.24 -2.72 10.60
N LYS A 251 4.93 -3.86 11.22
CA LYS A 251 5.86 -4.67 12.01
C LYS A 251 5.59 -6.15 11.84
N GLY A 252 6.63 -6.97 11.79
CA GLY A 252 6.51 -8.40 11.42
C GLY A 252 6.24 -8.57 9.94
N GLY A 253 5.82 -9.78 9.52
CA GLY A 253 5.67 -10.11 8.09
C GLY A 253 7.01 -10.27 7.38
N LYS A 254 6.96 -10.51 6.07
CA LYS A 254 8.18 -10.47 5.24
C LYS A 254 8.45 -9.01 4.92
N ALA A 255 9.62 -8.51 5.30
CA ALA A 255 10.11 -7.25 4.77
C ALA A 255 10.18 -7.36 3.24
N ALA A 256 9.76 -6.31 2.51
CA ALA A 256 10.09 -6.24 1.10
C ALA A 256 11.63 -6.37 0.95
N PRO A 257 12.13 -7.11 -0.05
CA PRO A 257 13.57 -7.23 -0.24
C PRO A 257 14.14 -5.82 -0.46
N SER A 258 14.91 -5.36 0.51
CA SER A 258 15.76 -4.19 0.33
C SER A 258 16.78 -4.55 -0.75
N LYS A 259 16.64 -3.99 -1.93
CA LYS A 259 17.74 -4.01 -2.90
C LYS A 259 18.80 -3.04 -2.40
N THR A 260 19.68 -3.56 -1.57
CA THR A 260 21.01 -2.94 -1.39
C THR A 260 21.65 -2.98 -2.77
N THR A 261 21.86 -1.84 -3.36
CA THR A 261 22.58 -1.67 -4.61
C THR A 261 24.04 -2.05 -4.37
N ASN A 262 24.37 -3.32 -4.57
CA ASN A 262 25.71 -3.72 -4.95
C ASN A 262 25.73 -3.73 -6.48
N ASP A 263 26.21 -2.61 -6.99
CA ASP A 263 26.62 -2.46 -8.37
C ASP A 263 27.72 -3.49 -8.72
N LYS A 264 27.37 -4.43 -9.59
CA LYS A 264 28.34 -5.10 -10.47
C LYS A 264 27.67 -5.47 -11.77
N THR A 265 27.92 -4.62 -12.75
CA THR A 265 28.04 -4.93 -14.20
C THR A 265 27.37 -6.23 -14.67
N THR A 266 26.30 -6.11 -15.46
CA THR A 266 25.96 -7.11 -16.45
C THR A 266 25.64 -6.43 -17.78
N LYS A 267 26.35 -6.92 -18.77
CA LYS A 267 26.43 -6.50 -20.17
C LYS A 267 25.09 -6.38 -20.84
N ASP A 268 25.00 -5.28 -21.57
CA ASP A 268 24.21 -4.98 -22.75
C ASP A 268 23.70 -6.22 -23.52
N LYS A 269 22.38 -6.34 -23.62
CA LYS A 269 21.71 -7.00 -24.73
C LYS A 269 20.61 -6.07 -25.22
N THR A 270 20.94 -5.31 -26.23
CA THR A 270 20.05 -4.46 -27.01
C THR A 270 18.94 -5.31 -27.62
N GLN A 271 17.80 -5.39 -26.95
CA GLN A 271 16.54 -5.80 -27.57
C GLN A 271 15.85 -4.54 -28.11
N LYS A 272 15.69 -4.50 -29.44
CA LYS A 272 14.97 -3.44 -30.16
C LYS A 272 13.49 -3.50 -29.70
N GLN A 273 13.14 -2.65 -28.72
CA GLN A 273 11.77 -2.52 -28.21
C GLN A 273 10.93 -1.75 -29.23
N ALA A 274 9.72 -2.21 -29.47
CA ALA A 274 8.73 -1.47 -30.24
C ALA A 274 8.41 -0.15 -29.52
N THR A 275 8.33 0.95 -30.27
CA THR A 275 8.07 2.28 -29.72
C THR A 275 6.80 2.87 -30.34
N ARG A 276 5.99 3.53 -29.52
CA ARG A 276 4.81 4.31 -29.96
C ARG A 276 5.05 5.77 -29.66
N THR A 277 4.43 6.68 -30.42
CA THR A 277 4.47 8.10 -30.10
C THR A 277 3.13 8.53 -29.51
N HIS A 278 3.16 9.28 -28.42
CA HIS A 278 2.00 9.89 -27.79
C HIS A 278 2.20 11.40 -27.70
N VAL A 279 1.15 12.17 -28.01
CA VAL A 279 1.14 13.62 -27.83
C VAL A 279 0.45 13.91 -26.49
N VAL A 280 1.14 14.59 -25.61
CA VAL A 280 0.63 14.95 -24.27
C VAL A 280 -0.60 15.84 -24.41
N GLU A 281 -1.67 15.44 -23.75
CA GLU A 281 -2.92 16.21 -23.62
C GLU A 281 -2.93 17.01 -22.32
N SER A 282 -3.78 18.06 -22.25
CA SER A 282 -3.90 18.87 -21.04
C SER A 282 -4.28 18.01 -19.82
N GLY A 283 -3.56 18.16 -18.72
CA GLY A 283 -3.78 17.43 -17.47
C GLY A 283 -3.14 16.05 -17.40
N GLN A 284 -2.46 15.58 -18.45
CA GLN A 284 -1.74 14.32 -18.40
C GLN A 284 -0.41 14.44 -17.66
N THR A 285 -0.02 13.34 -17.01
CA THR A 285 1.26 13.18 -16.32
C THR A 285 2.05 12.02 -16.92
N LEU A 286 3.38 12.03 -16.78
CA LEU A 286 4.23 10.90 -17.20
C LEU A 286 3.75 9.59 -16.60
N SER A 287 3.31 9.58 -15.35
CA SER A 287 2.78 8.38 -14.67
C SER A 287 1.48 7.89 -15.30
N GLY A 288 0.55 8.81 -15.61
CA GLY A 288 -0.71 8.47 -16.28
C GLY A 288 -0.49 7.95 -17.69
N ILE A 289 0.46 8.55 -18.44
CA ILE A 289 0.84 8.11 -19.78
C ILE A 289 1.50 6.72 -19.70
N ALA A 290 2.45 6.52 -18.79
CA ALA A 290 3.11 5.24 -18.59
C ALA A 290 2.10 4.13 -18.29
N GLN A 291 1.14 4.39 -17.40
CA GLN A 291 0.08 3.44 -17.07
C GLN A 291 -0.83 3.13 -18.27
N ARG A 292 -1.25 4.15 -19.01
CA ARG A 292 -2.12 3.99 -20.19
C ARG A 292 -1.51 3.11 -21.27
N PHE A 293 -0.19 3.19 -21.44
CA PHE A 293 0.54 2.47 -22.47
C PHE A 293 1.29 1.22 -22.00
N GLY A 294 1.14 0.85 -20.72
CA GLY A 294 1.81 -0.33 -20.16
C GLY A 294 3.33 -0.17 -20.05
N SER A 295 3.83 1.06 -20.08
CA SER A 295 5.25 1.40 -19.99
C SER A 295 5.63 1.86 -18.58
N SER A 296 6.86 2.28 -18.36
CA SER A 296 7.31 2.90 -17.11
C SER A 296 7.74 4.35 -17.34
N VAL A 297 7.63 5.19 -16.31
CA VAL A 297 8.12 6.58 -16.37
C VAL A 297 9.60 6.61 -16.70
N ASP A 298 10.39 5.66 -16.17
CA ASP A 298 11.82 5.53 -16.44
C ASP A 298 12.10 5.25 -17.91
N ALA A 299 11.35 4.32 -18.48
CA ALA A 299 11.49 3.98 -19.89
C ALA A 299 11.10 5.16 -20.81
N ILE A 300 9.98 5.86 -20.47
CA ILE A 300 9.56 7.05 -21.22
C ILE A 300 10.61 8.15 -21.10
N CYS A 301 11.11 8.45 -19.91
CA CYS A 301 12.13 9.47 -19.69
C CYS A 301 13.41 9.15 -20.44
N ALA A 302 13.90 7.91 -20.37
CA ALA A 302 15.10 7.47 -21.09
C ALA A 302 14.94 7.56 -22.60
N ALA A 303 13.76 7.15 -23.12
CA ALA A 303 13.48 7.19 -24.56
C ALA A 303 13.36 8.63 -25.13
N ASN A 304 13.04 9.60 -24.27
CA ASN A 304 12.84 10.99 -24.67
C ASN A 304 13.96 11.95 -24.20
N GLY A 305 14.95 11.45 -23.48
CA GLY A 305 16.04 12.27 -22.94
C GLY A 305 15.55 13.34 -21.94
N ILE A 306 14.46 13.07 -21.21
CA ILE A 306 13.89 13.98 -20.23
C ILE A 306 14.12 13.46 -18.80
N ASP A 307 14.28 14.37 -17.85
CA ASP A 307 14.35 14.02 -16.43
C ASP A 307 12.96 13.61 -15.94
N LYS A 308 12.87 12.67 -14.99
CA LYS A 308 11.62 12.26 -14.35
C LYS A 308 10.87 13.40 -13.64
N GLN A 309 11.59 14.42 -13.27
CA GLN A 309 11.06 15.61 -12.62
C GLN A 309 10.77 16.74 -13.63
N ALA A 310 11.17 16.55 -14.90
CA ALA A 310 10.85 17.53 -15.92
C ALA A 310 9.34 17.56 -16.20
N PRO A 311 8.74 18.74 -16.22
CA PRO A 311 7.34 18.88 -16.59
C PRO A 311 7.15 18.48 -18.06
N ILE A 312 6.11 17.70 -18.32
CA ILE A 312 5.61 17.50 -19.67
C ILE A 312 4.52 18.53 -19.96
N VAL A 313 4.49 19.05 -21.17
CA VAL A 313 3.53 20.09 -21.57
C VAL A 313 2.56 19.59 -22.63
N PRO A 314 1.31 20.05 -22.64
CA PRO A 314 0.36 19.75 -23.71
C PRO A 314 0.97 20.05 -25.09
N GLY A 315 0.78 19.09 -26.03
CA GLY A 315 1.38 19.16 -27.36
C GLY A 315 2.79 18.56 -27.48
N GLN A 316 3.43 18.22 -26.37
CA GLN A 316 4.74 17.52 -26.39
C GLN A 316 4.57 16.09 -26.90
N ALA A 317 5.38 15.73 -27.91
CA ALA A 317 5.42 14.36 -28.39
C ALA A 317 6.39 13.53 -27.54
N LEU A 318 5.92 12.40 -27.02
CA LEU A 318 6.71 11.45 -26.25
C LEU A 318 6.79 10.11 -26.97
N VAL A 319 7.98 9.59 -27.06
CA VAL A 319 8.23 8.20 -27.47
C VAL A 319 7.91 7.29 -26.28
N ILE A 320 7.00 6.36 -26.48
CA ILE A 320 6.56 5.41 -25.45
C ILE A 320 7.11 4.04 -25.80
N PRO A 321 8.13 3.54 -25.10
CA PRO A 321 8.60 2.17 -25.26
C PRO A 321 7.61 1.17 -24.67
N GLU A 322 7.50 0.02 -25.32
CA GLU A 322 6.67 -1.11 -24.84
C GLU A 322 7.33 -1.85 -23.68
#